data_ce1eb9ee90e647272d08c41a09c1b6db
#
_entry.id   ce1eb9ee90e647272d08c41a09c1b6db
#
_cell.length_a   1.000
_cell.length_b   1.000
_cell.length_c   1.000
_cell.angle_alpha   90.00
_cell.angle_beta   90.00
_cell.angle_gamma   90.00
#
_symmetry.space_group_name_H-M   'P 1'
#
loop_
_entity.id
_entity.type
_entity.pdbx_description
1 polymer ?
#
loop_
_entity_poly.entity_id
_entity_poly.type
_entity_poly.pdbx_seq_one_letter_code
_entity_poly.pdbx_strand_id
1 'polypeptide(L)'
;MRQSRDRRVRWRKVVCCAAVLPAPWHQVRADWSCSDTLEAVRVLAAVDKFRGTASANEVAAAISDACWTAGHECEEIALADGGEGTLAVLGGPNRTTTVEGPLGSAVDAAWRLHNGTAVIEMALASGLLVAGGAEHNDPIAASTVGTGQLIDSALDLGAERIIVCVGGSATTDGGLGAVQAISTPARLKRLEFEVACDVRTKFLDAATVFAPQKGASDSQVKFLSTRLAGTAQWYLDRFGVDVTSVEGGGAAGGLAGGLYALGARLVPGFELVAEEMLLLEHFAQCDAVITGEGRLDDTSFDGKVVGSVIALARTHSKPVAVVCGDATNEARTHAERLGAHVITLRDEFGEAAMTSPKQCVRDAALISLRRWSS
;
A
#
# COMPACT_ATOMS: atom_id res chain seq x y z
N MET A 1 -16.38 16.06 6.51
CA MET A 1 -15.16 16.90 6.47
C MET A 1 -14.48 17.14 7.83
N ARG A 2 -15.16 17.54 8.92
CA ARG A 2 -14.49 17.74 10.23
C ARG A 2 -14.01 16.43 10.90
N GLN A 3 -14.74 15.33 10.76
CA GLN A 3 -14.35 14.03 11.35
C GLN A 3 -13.10 13.40 10.73
N SER A 4 -12.87 13.52 9.39
CA SER A 4 -11.69 12.96 8.74
C SER A 4 -10.40 13.71 9.12
N ARG A 5 -10.46 15.04 9.29
CA ARG A 5 -9.28 15.82 9.75
C ARG A 5 -8.86 15.47 11.19
N ASP A 6 -9.82 15.22 12.08
CA ASP A 6 -9.54 14.83 13.46
C ASP A 6 -8.91 13.43 13.55
N ARG A 7 -9.35 12.49 12.71
CA ARG A 7 -8.76 11.14 12.61
C ARG A 7 -7.32 11.17 12.17
N ARG A 8 -6.96 11.96 11.13
CA ARG A 8 -5.58 12.07 10.60
C ARG A 8 -4.59 12.69 11.59
N VAL A 9 -5.01 13.65 12.37
CA VAL A 9 -4.19 14.21 13.46
C VAL A 9 -3.92 13.13 14.51
N ARG A 10 -4.86 12.25 14.79
CA ARG A 10 -4.72 11.13 15.72
C ARG A 10 -3.71 10.08 15.21
N TRP A 11 -3.77 9.72 13.91
CA TRP A 11 -2.82 8.82 13.27
C TRP A 11 -1.38 9.31 13.36
N ARG A 12 -1.12 10.53 12.93
CA ARG A 12 0.24 11.11 12.97
C ARG A 12 0.84 11.14 14.36
N LYS A 13 0.03 11.37 15.39
CA LYS A 13 0.51 11.31 16.78
C LYS A 13 0.86 9.89 17.23
N VAL A 14 0.11 8.88 16.80
CA VAL A 14 0.35 7.49 17.16
C VAL A 14 1.60 6.93 16.47
N VAL A 15 1.77 7.17 15.18
CA VAL A 15 2.91 6.66 14.40
C VAL A 15 4.22 7.40 14.75
N CYS A 16 4.19 8.73 14.93
CA CYS A 16 5.38 9.49 15.32
C CYS A 16 5.85 9.21 16.77
N CYS A 17 4.96 8.83 17.70
CA CYS A 17 5.36 8.50 19.08
C CYS A 17 5.99 7.09 19.19
N ALA A 18 5.82 6.22 18.22
CA ALA A 18 6.43 4.88 18.22
C ALA A 18 7.97 4.88 18.13
N ALA A 19 8.58 6.02 17.81
CA ALA A 19 10.04 6.20 17.72
C ALA A 19 10.73 6.43 19.08
N VAL A 20 10.00 6.55 20.20
CA VAL A 20 10.57 6.76 21.54
C VAL A 20 10.58 5.44 22.29
N LEU A 21 11.77 4.94 22.58
CA LEU A 21 12.05 3.68 23.27
C LEU A 21 11.47 3.63 24.70
N PRO A 22 10.67 2.64 25.05
CA PRO A 22 10.48 2.20 26.43
C PRO A 22 11.10 0.83 26.71
N ALA A 23 11.24 0.51 27.99
CA ALA A 23 11.94 -0.57 28.64
C ALA A 23 11.74 -2.00 28.10
N PRO A 24 12.65 -2.95 28.43
CA PRO A 24 12.69 -4.30 27.84
C PRO A 24 11.48 -5.17 28.21
N TRP A 25 10.96 -5.83 27.19
CA TRP A 25 9.71 -6.60 27.13
C TRP A 25 9.65 -7.88 28.00
N HIS A 26 10.72 -8.25 28.68
CA HIS A 26 10.74 -9.51 29.49
C HIS A 26 9.88 -9.44 30.75
N GLN A 27 9.12 -8.38 30.99
CA GLN A 27 8.26 -8.24 32.18
C GLN A 27 6.78 -8.04 31.90
N VAL A 28 6.33 -8.01 30.63
CA VAL A 28 4.90 -8.12 30.35
C VAL A 28 4.57 -9.61 30.25
N ARG A 29 4.62 -10.30 31.39
CA ARG A 29 3.76 -11.48 31.57
C ARG A 29 2.34 -10.91 31.68
N ALA A 30 1.53 -11.09 30.67
CA ALA A 30 0.10 -11.17 30.91
C ALA A 30 -0.05 -12.31 31.93
N ASP A 31 -0.51 -12.01 33.15
CA ASP A 31 -0.92 -13.01 34.13
C ASP A 31 -2.19 -13.70 33.57
N TRP A 32 -1.94 -14.65 32.65
CA TRP A 32 -2.93 -15.62 32.26
C TRP A 32 -3.02 -16.64 33.39
N SER A 33 -3.81 -16.33 34.43
CA SER A 33 -4.15 -17.31 35.44
C SER A 33 -4.97 -18.40 34.75
N CYS A 34 -4.43 -19.61 34.76
CA CYS A 34 -5.05 -20.84 34.28
C CYS A 34 -6.38 -21.08 35.05
N SER A 35 -7.48 -20.53 34.52
CA SER A 35 -8.83 -20.99 34.81
C SER A 35 -9.27 -21.83 33.59
N ASP A 36 -9.77 -23.02 33.82
CA ASP A 36 -10.09 -24.06 32.82
C ASP A 36 -11.21 -23.73 31.81
N THR A 37 -11.48 -22.48 31.57
CA THR A 37 -12.26 -21.95 30.44
C THR A 37 -11.32 -21.02 29.68
N LEU A 38 -10.77 -21.47 28.54
CA LEU A 38 -10.09 -20.63 27.59
C LEU A 38 -11.05 -19.51 27.19
N GLU A 39 -10.86 -18.30 27.73
CA GLU A 39 -11.61 -17.15 27.25
C GLU A 39 -11.28 -16.96 25.79
N ALA A 40 -12.30 -16.78 24.94
CA ALA A 40 -12.13 -16.58 23.51
C ALA A 40 -11.34 -15.30 23.28
N VAL A 41 -10.14 -15.42 22.69
CA VAL A 41 -9.29 -14.29 22.34
C VAL A 41 -9.82 -13.66 21.05
N ARG A 42 -9.90 -12.34 21.01
CA ARG A 42 -10.29 -11.59 19.83
C ARG A 42 -9.03 -11.19 19.03
N VAL A 43 -8.80 -11.85 17.90
CA VAL A 43 -7.65 -11.66 17.04
C VAL A 43 -7.98 -10.67 15.94
N LEU A 44 -7.07 -9.75 15.66
CA LEU A 44 -7.12 -8.88 14.49
C LEU A 44 -6.17 -9.44 13.42
N ALA A 45 -6.71 -9.91 12.29
CA ALA A 45 -5.95 -10.26 11.10
C ALA A 45 -5.77 -8.99 10.24
N ALA A 46 -4.63 -8.32 10.35
CA ALA A 46 -4.32 -7.07 9.67
C ALA A 46 -3.15 -7.28 8.68
N VAL A 47 -3.45 -7.67 7.43
CA VAL A 47 -2.49 -8.27 6.50
C VAL A 47 -2.44 -7.60 5.14
N ASP A 48 -1.25 -7.63 4.51
CA ASP A 48 -1.07 -7.32 3.09
C ASP A 48 -1.19 -8.58 2.22
N LYS A 49 -1.23 -8.40 0.91
CA LYS A 49 -1.21 -9.48 -0.09
C LYS A 49 0.10 -10.26 -0.08
N PHE A 50 0.03 -11.53 -0.42
CA PHE A 50 1.19 -12.34 -0.77
C PHE A 50 1.37 -12.29 -2.28
N ARG A 51 2.22 -11.39 -2.73
CA ARG A 51 2.37 -11.04 -4.15
C ARG A 51 2.54 -12.28 -5.03
N GLY A 52 1.65 -12.42 -6.03
CA GLY A 52 1.66 -13.53 -6.99
C GLY A 52 1.05 -14.82 -6.47
N THR A 53 0.60 -14.91 -5.19
CA THR A 53 0.07 -16.16 -4.60
C THR A 53 -1.28 -16.01 -3.91
N ALA A 54 -1.51 -14.94 -3.13
CA ALA A 54 -2.79 -14.72 -2.47
C ALA A 54 -3.06 -13.21 -2.28
N SER A 55 -4.31 -12.79 -2.44
CA SER A 55 -4.77 -11.44 -2.12
C SER A 55 -4.80 -11.21 -0.60
N ALA A 56 -4.79 -9.96 -0.16
CA ALA A 56 -4.89 -9.62 1.26
C ALA A 56 -6.18 -10.17 1.90
N ASN A 57 -7.30 -10.13 1.18
CA ASN A 57 -8.57 -10.72 1.63
C ASN A 57 -8.46 -12.25 1.82
N GLU A 58 -7.81 -12.96 0.90
CA GLU A 58 -7.63 -14.43 1.02
C GLU A 58 -6.70 -14.78 2.18
N VAL A 59 -5.67 -13.98 2.44
CA VAL A 59 -4.77 -14.16 3.59
C VAL A 59 -5.50 -13.89 4.90
N ALA A 60 -6.28 -12.81 5.00
CA ALA A 60 -7.09 -12.50 6.18
C ALA A 60 -8.10 -13.61 6.48
N ALA A 61 -8.82 -14.10 5.46
CA ALA A 61 -9.77 -15.20 5.61
C ALA A 61 -9.11 -16.51 6.06
N ALA A 62 -7.88 -16.81 5.58
CA ALA A 62 -7.15 -18.00 6.02
C ALA A 62 -6.74 -17.92 7.50
N ILE A 63 -6.37 -16.72 7.99
CA ILE A 63 -6.08 -16.48 9.41
C ILE A 63 -7.37 -16.61 10.23
N SER A 64 -8.47 -16.05 9.74
CA SER A 64 -9.78 -16.15 10.39
C SER A 64 -10.22 -17.60 10.56
N ASP A 65 -10.09 -18.43 9.53
CA ASP A 65 -10.37 -19.87 9.61
C ASP A 65 -9.53 -20.60 10.68
N ALA A 66 -8.26 -20.20 10.83
CA ALA A 66 -7.39 -20.70 11.89
C ALA A 66 -7.90 -20.29 13.28
N CYS A 67 -8.30 -19.03 13.46
CA CYS A 67 -8.83 -18.54 14.73
C CYS A 67 -10.10 -19.27 15.13
N TRP A 68 -11.07 -19.42 14.22
CA TRP A 68 -12.30 -20.18 14.45
C TRP A 68 -12.03 -21.63 14.81
N THR A 69 -11.05 -22.27 14.12
CA THR A 69 -10.63 -23.66 14.42
C THR A 69 -10.04 -23.78 15.82
N ALA A 70 -9.36 -22.74 16.31
CA ALA A 70 -8.79 -22.70 17.66
C ALA A 70 -9.79 -22.23 18.74
N GLY A 71 -11.03 -21.89 18.38
CA GLY A 71 -12.04 -21.41 19.32
C GLY A 71 -11.92 -19.91 19.68
N HIS A 72 -11.29 -19.12 18.81
CA HIS A 72 -11.10 -17.66 18.97
C HIS A 72 -11.94 -16.87 17.97
N GLU A 73 -12.25 -15.62 18.30
CA GLU A 73 -12.87 -14.66 17.39
C GLU A 73 -11.80 -14.01 16.49
N CYS A 74 -12.15 -13.70 15.24
CA CYS A 74 -11.25 -13.00 14.34
C CYS A 74 -11.96 -11.85 13.60
N GLU A 75 -11.33 -10.69 13.61
CA GLU A 75 -11.68 -9.56 12.74
C GLU A 75 -10.71 -9.51 11.56
N GLU A 76 -11.25 -9.52 10.34
CA GLU A 76 -10.50 -9.57 9.10
C GLU A 76 -10.33 -8.17 8.52
N ILE A 77 -9.11 -7.67 8.48
CA ILE A 77 -8.77 -6.37 7.87
C ILE A 77 -7.69 -6.59 6.82
N ALA A 78 -8.09 -6.67 5.57
CA ALA A 78 -7.15 -6.57 4.47
C ALA A 78 -6.58 -5.16 4.41
N LEU A 79 -5.27 -5.05 4.22
CA LEU A 79 -4.54 -3.80 4.12
C LEU A 79 -3.73 -3.74 2.83
N ALA A 80 -3.27 -2.54 2.50
CA ALA A 80 -2.37 -2.28 1.39
C ALA A 80 -1.52 -1.04 1.69
N ASP A 81 -0.43 -0.90 0.96
CA ASP A 81 0.53 0.21 1.07
C ASP A 81 0.24 1.38 0.11
N GLY A 82 -0.97 1.47 -0.47
CA GLY A 82 -1.30 2.51 -1.45
C GLY A 82 -0.85 2.19 -2.88
N GLY A 83 -0.28 1.00 -3.09
CA GLY A 83 0.10 0.48 -4.40
C GLY A 83 -0.96 -0.42 -5.02
N GLU A 84 -0.51 -1.40 -5.81
CA GLU A 84 -1.35 -2.43 -6.44
C GLU A 84 -2.12 -3.24 -5.40
N GLY A 85 -3.42 -3.45 -5.60
CA GLY A 85 -4.32 -4.17 -4.69
C GLY A 85 -5.09 -3.27 -3.72
N THR A 86 -4.73 -2.00 -3.62
CA THR A 86 -5.43 -1.02 -2.76
C THR A 86 -6.89 -0.87 -3.15
N LEU A 87 -7.21 -0.86 -4.45
CA LEU A 87 -8.57 -0.81 -4.95
C LEU A 87 -9.41 -1.99 -4.43
N ALA A 88 -8.84 -3.20 -4.42
CA ALA A 88 -9.52 -4.40 -3.91
C ALA A 88 -9.79 -4.31 -2.41
N VAL A 89 -8.84 -3.79 -1.65
CA VAL A 89 -8.96 -3.57 -0.19
C VAL A 89 -10.03 -2.51 0.11
N LEU A 90 -10.08 -1.43 -0.66
CA LEU A 90 -11.05 -0.35 -0.48
C LEU A 90 -12.43 -0.65 -1.09
N GLY A 91 -12.79 -1.92 -1.21
CA GLY A 91 -14.12 -2.39 -1.57
C GLY A 91 -14.28 -2.84 -3.03
N GLY A 92 -13.19 -2.96 -3.76
CA GLY A 92 -13.15 -3.47 -5.13
C GLY A 92 -13.72 -2.51 -6.20
N PRO A 93 -13.45 -2.79 -7.46
CA PRO A 93 -13.96 -1.97 -8.58
C PRO A 93 -15.47 -2.09 -8.72
N ASN A 94 -16.12 -1.01 -9.12
CA ASN A 94 -17.53 -0.97 -9.51
C ASN A 94 -17.76 -0.17 -10.81
N ARG A 95 -16.69 0.24 -11.46
CA ARG A 95 -16.66 0.94 -12.75
C ARG A 95 -15.57 0.36 -13.63
N THR A 96 -15.78 0.45 -14.92
CA THR A 96 -14.78 0.19 -15.95
C THR A 96 -14.86 1.30 -16.98
N THR A 97 -13.74 1.84 -17.39
CA THR A 97 -13.64 2.88 -18.43
C THR A 97 -12.57 2.46 -19.42
N THR A 98 -12.90 2.50 -20.71
CA THR A 98 -11.91 2.30 -21.76
C THR A 98 -11.05 3.56 -21.87
N VAL A 99 -9.75 3.42 -21.65
CA VAL A 99 -8.76 4.50 -21.67
C VAL A 99 -7.57 4.15 -22.53
N GLU A 100 -6.69 5.11 -22.78
CA GLU A 100 -5.42 4.86 -23.46
C GLU A 100 -4.45 4.15 -22.51
N GLY A 101 -3.99 2.97 -22.87
CA GLY A 101 -2.96 2.23 -22.17
C GLY A 101 -1.57 2.90 -22.28
N PRO A 102 -0.56 2.38 -21.55
CA PRO A 102 0.74 3.03 -21.47
C PRO A 102 1.47 3.18 -22.82
N LEU A 103 1.18 2.29 -23.78
CA LEU A 103 1.78 2.30 -25.10
C LEU A 103 0.77 2.69 -26.21
N GLY A 104 -0.29 3.41 -25.88
CA GLY A 104 -1.25 3.98 -26.83
C GLY A 104 -2.41 3.05 -27.23
N SER A 105 -2.41 1.77 -26.86
CA SER A 105 -3.53 0.85 -27.11
C SER A 105 -4.66 1.10 -26.13
N ALA A 106 -5.93 0.86 -26.56
CA ALA A 106 -7.08 0.95 -25.68
C ALA A 106 -7.05 -0.15 -24.60
N VAL A 107 -7.37 0.23 -23.36
CA VAL A 107 -7.42 -0.66 -22.19
C VAL A 107 -8.70 -0.40 -21.39
N ASP A 108 -9.37 -1.47 -20.99
CA ASP A 108 -10.51 -1.40 -20.08
C ASP A 108 -9.97 -1.37 -18.62
N ALA A 109 -9.88 -0.16 -18.06
CA ALA A 109 -9.36 0.06 -16.72
C ALA A 109 -10.49 0.05 -15.69
N ALA A 110 -10.36 -0.83 -14.70
CA ALA A 110 -11.29 -0.93 -13.59
C ALA A 110 -10.95 0.12 -12.51
N TRP A 111 -11.99 0.70 -11.89
CA TRP A 111 -11.86 1.66 -10.80
C TRP A 111 -13.12 1.71 -9.95
N ARG A 112 -13.14 2.48 -8.89
CA ARG A 112 -14.28 2.57 -7.99
C ARG A 112 -14.76 4.00 -7.84
N LEU A 113 -16.09 4.20 -7.79
CA LEU A 113 -16.73 5.41 -7.30
C LEU A 113 -17.83 5.02 -6.32
N HIS A 114 -17.69 5.41 -5.05
CA HIS A 114 -18.64 5.11 -4.00
C HIS A 114 -18.74 6.27 -3.00
N ASN A 115 -19.96 6.68 -2.68
CA ASN A 115 -20.21 7.80 -1.75
C ASN A 115 -19.36 9.05 -2.05
N GLY A 116 -19.27 9.43 -3.33
CA GLY A 116 -18.49 10.59 -3.78
C GLY A 116 -16.97 10.39 -3.81
N THR A 117 -16.45 9.25 -3.34
CA THR A 117 -15.01 8.94 -3.36
C THR A 117 -14.67 8.06 -4.57
N ALA A 118 -13.76 8.53 -5.41
CA ALA A 118 -13.15 7.75 -6.49
C ALA A 118 -11.82 7.15 -6.02
N VAL A 119 -11.60 5.85 -6.29
CA VAL A 119 -10.33 5.16 -6.05
C VAL A 119 -9.82 4.64 -7.40
N ILE A 120 -8.61 5.07 -7.77
CA ILE A 120 -7.98 4.79 -9.05
C ILE A 120 -6.60 4.19 -8.80
N GLU A 121 -6.39 2.93 -9.18
CA GLU A 121 -5.04 2.36 -9.30
C GLU A 121 -4.47 2.70 -10.67
N MET A 122 -3.42 3.51 -10.71
CA MET A 122 -2.77 3.87 -11.95
C MET A 122 -2.24 2.66 -12.74
N ALA A 123 -1.92 1.59 -12.04
CA ALA A 123 -1.42 0.35 -12.65
C ALA A 123 -2.43 -0.32 -13.59
N LEU A 124 -3.72 -0.08 -13.40
CA LEU A 124 -4.79 -0.65 -14.25
C LEU A 124 -4.97 0.11 -15.58
N ALA A 125 -4.44 1.33 -15.67
CA ALA A 125 -4.48 2.15 -16.88
C ALA A 125 -3.09 2.37 -17.51
N SER A 126 -2.06 2.59 -16.67
CA SER A 126 -0.72 3.01 -17.10
C SER A 126 0.37 2.11 -16.47
N GLY A 127 0.01 0.85 -16.16
CA GLY A 127 0.84 -0.09 -15.43
C GLY A 127 1.77 -0.92 -16.30
N LEU A 128 2.81 -1.46 -15.66
CA LEU A 128 3.82 -2.29 -16.31
C LEU A 128 3.24 -3.63 -16.79
N LEU A 129 2.29 -4.22 -16.07
CA LEU A 129 1.60 -5.44 -16.51
C LEU A 129 0.73 -5.18 -17.72
N VAL A 130 0.10 -4.00 -17.81
CA VAL A 130 -0.67 -3.58 -18.98
C VAL A 130 0.22 -3.38 -20.21
N ALA A 131 1.47 -2.93 -20.00
CA ALA A 131 2.48 -2.84 -21.06
C ALA A 131 3.05 -4.21 -21.48
N GLY A 132 2.67 -5.31 -20.81
CA GLY A 132 3.20 -6.66 -21.08
C GLY A 132 4.46 -7.01 -20.29
N GLY A 133 4.79 -6.27 -19.23
CA GLY A 133 6.00 -6.45 -18.43
C GLY A 133 7.18 -5.61 -18.94
N ALA A 134 8.29 -5.65 -18.20
CA ALA A 134 9.48 -4.86 -18.53
C ALA A 134 10.10 -5.17 -19.89
N GLU A 135 9.95 -6.41 -20.34
CA GLU A 135 10.50 -6.89 -21.63
C GLU A 135 9.72 -6.34 -22.84
N HIS A 136 8.46 -5.99 -22.67
CA HIS A 136 7.58 -5.47 -23.73
C HIS A 136 7.31 -3.98 -23.58
N ASN A 137 7.72 -3.38 -22.49
CA ASN A 137 7.53 -1.96 -22.24
C ASN A 137 8.49 -1.12 -23.10
N ASP A 138 8.02 0.02 -23.58
CA ASP A 138 8.87 1.09 -24.09
C ASP A 138 8.94 2.22 -23.05
N PRO A 139 10.03 2.29 -22.25
CA PRO A 139 10.15 3.29 -21.19
C PRO A 139 10.15 4.74 -21.69
N ILE A 140 10.46 4.98 -22.97
CA ILE A 140 10.45 6.31 -23.58
C ILE A 140 9.04 6.70 -24.02
N ALA A 141 8.31 5.77 -24.64
CA ALA A 141 6.97 6.02 -25.17
C ALA A 141 5.88 5.93 -24.09
N ALA A 142 6.11 5.13 -23.05
CA ALA A 142 5.11 4.88 -22.01
C ALA A 142 4.59 6.16 -21.36
N SER A 143 3.25 6.31 -21.34
CA SER A 143 2.52 7.50 -20.96
C SER A 143 1.48 7.25 -19.87
N THR A 144 1.23 8.27 -19.06
CA THR A 144 0.19 8.28 -18.01
C THR A 144 -1.18 8.80 -18.49
N VAL A 145 -1.40 8.96 -19.79
CA VAL A 145 -2.66 9.52 -20.37
C VAL A 145 -3.88 8.80 -19.80
N GLY A 146 -3.90 7.46 -19.80
CA GLY A 146 -5.05 6.69 -19.33
C GLY A 146 -5.39 6.94 -17.85
N THR A 147 -4.39 7.15 -17.00
CA THR A 147 -4.63 7.54 -15.61
C THR A 147 -5.32 8.92 -15.53
N GLY A 148 -4.90 9.88 -16.37
CA GLY A 148 -5.57 11.19 -16.47
C GLY A 148 -7.01 11.09 -16.94
N GLN A 149 -7.28 10.21 -17.93
CA GLN A 149 -8.63 9.94 -18.42
C GLN A 149 -9.56 9.32 -17.36
N LEU A 150 -9.00 8.46 -16.48
CA LEU A 150 -9.77 7.95 -15.32
C LEU A 150 -10.12 9.06 -14.33
N ILE A 151 -9.15 9.95 -14.04
CA ILE A 151 -9.39 11.11 -13.19
C ILE A 151 -10.48 12.02 -13.80
N ASP A 152 -10.40 12.29 -15.09
CA ASP A 152 -11.39 13.09 -15.80
C ASP A 152 -12.78 12.45 -15.76
N SER A 153 -12.86 11.13 -15.97
CA SER A 153 -14.10 10.33 -15.84
C SER A 153 -14.68 10.41 -14.41
N ALA A 154 -13.83 10.38 -13.38
CA ALA A 154 -14.27 10.52 -11.99
C ALA A 154 -14.84 11.92 -11.72
N LEU A 155 -14.21 12.96 -12.26
CA LEU A 155 -14.71 14.33 -12.20
C LEU A 155 -16.08 14.46 -12.87
N ASP A 156 -16.26 13.88 -14.05
CA ASP A 156 -17.51 13.95 -14.81
C ASP A 156 -18.67 13.23 -14.13
N LEU A 157 -18.36 12.17 -13.39
CA LEU A 157 -19.32 11.44 -12.57
C LEU A 157 -19.56 12.08 -11.18
N GLY A 158 -18.97 13.26 -10.92
CA GLY A 158 -19.23 14.05 -9.72
C GLY A 158 -18.48 13.57 -8.48
N ALA A 159 -17.28 13.00 -8.64
CA ALA A 159 -16.44 12.70 -7.49
C ALA A 159 -16.16 13.96 -6.65
N GLU A 160 -16.30 13.84 -5.35
CA GLU A 160 -16.00 14.88 -4.34
C GLU A 160 -14.61 14.65 -3.72
N ARG A 161 -14.11 13.42 -3.79
CA ARG A 161 -12.77 12.98 -3.37
C ARG A 161 -12.21 12.04 -4.41
N ILE A 162 -10.91 12.17 -4.72
CA ILE A 162 -10.18 11.28 -5.63
C ILE A 162 -8.91 10.80 -4.93
N ILE A 163 -8.75 9.48 -4.87
CA ILE A 163 -7.56 8.79 -4.37
C ILE A 163 -6.90 8.11 -5.57
N VAL A 164 -5.65 8.47 -5.86
CA VAL A 164 -4.83 7.82 -6.89
C VAL A 164 -3.73 7.00 -6.23
N CYS A 165 -3.74 5.69 -6.46
CA CYS A 165 -2.75 4.76 -5.95
C CYS A 165 -1.61 4.62 -6.97
N VAL A 166 -0.36 4.93 -6.55
CA VAL A 166 0.79 5.05 -7.46
C VAL A 166 1.79 3.91 -7.26
N GLY A 167 1.41 2.69 -7.66
CA GLY A 167 2.28 1.52 -7.70
C GLY A 167 2.24 0.84 -9.07
N GLY A 168 3.22 -0.01 -9.41
CA GLY A 168 3.19 -0.86 -10.60
C GLY A 168 3.27 -0.15 -11.96
N SER A 169 3.77 1.09 -12.03
CA SER A 169 3.79 1.92 -13.25
C SER A 169 4.72 1.42 -14.35
N ALA A 170 4.30 1.56 -15.64
CA ALA A 170 5.16 1.42 -16.81
C ALA A 170 5.98 2.69 -17.11
N THR A 171 5.51 3.82 -16.66
CA THR A 171 5.78 5.18 -17.17
C THR A 171 6.91 5.88 -16.43
N THR A 172 7.60 6.79 -17.13
CA THR A 172 8.55 7.77 -16.57
C THR A 172 8.40 9.10 -17.35
N ASP A 173 7.15 9.54 -17.53
CA ASP A 173 6.78 10.75 -18.26
C ASP A 173 6.59 11.98 -17.34
N GLY A 174 6.86 11.83 -16.04
CA GLY A 174 6.64 12.89 -15.06
C GLY A 174 5.16 13.15 -14.75
N GLY A 175 4.25 12.27 -15.18
CA GLY A 175 2.81 12.49 -15.05
C GLY A 175 2.24 13.43 -16.11
N LEU A 176 3.07 13.84 -17.10
CA LEU A 176 2.68 14.84 -18.10
C LEU A 176 1.45 14.37 -18.91
N GLY A 177 1.43 13.09 -19.30
CA GLY A 177 0.29 12.51 -20.01
C GLY A 177 -1.02 12.66 -19.22
N ALA A 178 -0.99 12.32 -17.92
CA ALA A 178 -2.16 12.45 -17.07
C ALA A 178 -2.62 13.90 -16.89
N VAL A 179 -1.67 14.81 -16.65
CA VAL A 179 -1.96 16.24 -16.48
C VAL A 179 -2.59 16.84 -17.74
N GLN A 180 -2.15 16.43 -18.92
CA GLN A 180 -2.68 16.90 -20.21
C GLN A 180 -4.02 16.27 -20.57
N ALA A 181 -4.29 15.05 -20.11
CA ALA A 181 -5.54 14.35 -20.39
C ALA A 181 -6.72 14.82 -19.54
N ILE A 182 -6.47 15.53 -18.44
CA ILE A 182 -7.55 16.09 -17.60
C ILE A 182 -8.09 17.37 -18.24
N SER A 183 -9.34 17.33 -18.72
CA SER A 183 -9.97 18.42 -19.46
C SER A 183 -10.16 19.68 -18.64
N THR A 184 -10.48 19.53 -17.35
CA THR A 184 -10.80 20.67 -16.46
C THR A 184 -10.05 20.58 -15.14
N PRO A 185 -8.70 20.82 -15.12
CA PRO A 185 -7.88 20.70 -13.91
C PRO A 185 -8.32 21.61 -12.75
N ALA A 186 -8.99 22.74 -13.06
CA ALA A 186 -9.50 23.65 -12.03
C ALA A 186 -10.54 23.01 -11.09
N ARG A 187 -11.23 21.95 -11.52
CA ARG A 187 -12.19 21.20 -10.68
C ARG A 187 -11.51 20.47 -9.55
N LEU A 188 -10.27 19.98 -9.75
CA LEU A 188 -9.48 19.27 -8.74
C LEU A 188 -9.22 20.12 -7.48
N LYS A 189 -9.11 21.44 -7.62
CA LYS A 189 -8.91 22.36 -6.48
C LYS A 189 -10.11 22.45 -5.53
N ARG A 190 -11.28 21.96 -5.95
CA ARG A 190 -12.54 22.04 -5.20
C ARG A 190 -12.90 20.76 -4.45
N LEU A 191 -12.12 19.71 -4.63
CA LEU A 191 -12.34 18.41 -4.03
C LEU A 191 -11.11 17.96 -3.22
N GLU A 192 -11.26 16.90 -2.46
CA GLU A 192 -10.15 16.24 -1.78
C GLU A 192 -9.41 15.37 -2.80
N PHE A 193 -8.18 15.78 -3.16
CA PHE A 193 -7.38 15.09 -4.16
C PHE A 193 -6.10 14.54 -3.51
N GLU A 194 -5.94 13.23 -3.52
CA GLU A 194 -4.89 12.52 -2.81
C GLU A 194 -4.18 11.51 -3.70
N VAL A 195 -2.88 11.41 -3.48
CA VAL A 195 -2.02 10.39 -4.08
C VAL A 195 -1.44 9.54 -2.96
N ALA A 196 -1.80 8.27 -2.93
CA ALA A 196 -1.26 7.30 -1.99
C ALA A 196 0.14 6.88 -2.43
N CYS A 197 1.17 7.23 -1.63
CA CYS A 197 2.57 7.10 -2.01
C CYS A 197 3.44 6.79 -0.79
N ASP A 198 4.11 5.64 -0.78
CA ASP A 198 5.00 5.22 0.32
C ASP A 198 6.49 5.43 0.03
N VAL A 199 6.84 5.85 -1.19
CA VAL A 199 8.22 6.14 -1.54
C VAL A 199 8.57 7.61 -1.31
N ARG A 200 9.81 7.89 -0.92
CA ARG A 200 10.32 9.25 -0.69
C ARG A 200 11.13 9.81 -1.85
N THR A 201 11.27 9.04 -2.92
CA THR A 201 12.05 9.41 -4.11
C THR A 201 11.56 10.75 -4.67
N LYS A 202 12.47 11.69 -4.87
CA LYS A 202 12.15 12.99 -5.45
C LYS A 202 11.90 12.88 -6.95
N PHE A 203 11.24 13.89 -7.51
CA PHE A 203 10.80 13.92 -8.90
C PHE A 203 11.93 13.65 -9.89
N LEU A 204 13.08 14.35 -9.74
CA LEU A 204 14.22 14.23 -10.66
C LEU A 204 14.93 12.87 -10.55
N ASP A 205 14.83 12.18 -9.41
CA ASP A 205 15.46 10.90 -9.18
C ASP A 205 14.64 9.72 -9.73
N ALA A 206 13.39 9.96 -10.15
CA ALA A 206 12.46 8.93 -10.59
C ALA A 206 12.99 8.07 -11.74
N ALA A 207 13.69 8.67 -12.71
CA ALA A 207 14.27 7.93 -13.82
C ALA A 207 15.39 7.01 -13.36
N THR A 208 16.30 7.50 -12.54
CA THR A 208 17.46 6.73 -12.06
C THR A 208 17.04 5.58 -11.15
N VAL A 209 16.06 5.82 -10.29
CA VAL A 209 15.61 4.82 -9.29
C VAL A 209 14.68 3.78 -9.92
N PHE A 210 13.73 4.20 -10.78
CA PHE A 210 12.63 3.32 -11.18
C PHE A 210 12.64 2.90 -12.64
N ALA A 211 13.31 3.64 -13.57
CA ALA A 211 13.25 3.29 -14.98
C ALA A 211 13.95 1.97 -15.34
N PRO A 212 15.07 1.56 -14.69
CA PRO A 212 15.71 0.27 -14.99
C PRO A 212 14.76 -0.92 -14.82
N GLN A 213 13.99 -0.98 -13.75
CA GLN A 213 13.03 -2.07 -13.51
C GLN A 213 11.84 -2.08 -14.48
N LYS A 214 11.68 -1.00 -15.28
CA LYS A 214 10.68 -0.86 -16.33
C LYS A 214 11.23 -1.15 -17.72
N GLY A 215 12.46 -1.67 -17.80
CA GLY A 215 13.12 -2.05 -19.04
C GLY A 215 14.01 -0.97 -19.65
N ALA A 216 14.29 0.14 -18.96
CA ALA A 216 15.14 1.21 -19.49
C ALA A 216 16.62 0.84 -19.45
N SER A 217 17.32 1.02 -20.57
CA SER A 217 18.79 1.00 -20.65
C SER A 217 19.39 2.27 -20.01
N ASP A 218 20.70 2.25 -19.72
CA ASP A 218 21.40 3.40 -19.14
C ASP A 218 21.29 4.68 -20.00
N SER A 219 21.28 4.52 -21.32
CA SER A 219 21.08 5.66 -22.24
C SER A 219 19.67 6.22 -22.16
N GLN A 220 18.68 5.34 -22.04
CA GLN A 220 17.28 5.75 -21.86
C GLN A 220 17.05 6.40 -20.48
N VAL A 221 17.70 5.90 -19.42
CA VAL A 221 17.66 6.56 -18.10
C VAL A 221 18.17 7.99 -18.17
N LYS A 222 19.29 8.24 -18.86
CA LYS A 222 19.83 9.60 -19.05
C LYS A 222 18.85 10.50 -19.82
N PHE A 223 18.24 9.98 -20.87
CA PHE A 223 17.23 10.69 -21.65
C PHE A 223 16.01 11.04 -20.77
N LEU A 224 15.49 10.05 -20.04
CA LEU A 224 14.34 10.21 -19.15
C LEU A 224 14.63 11.24 -18.03
N SER A 225 15.83 11.23 -17.45
CA SER A 225 16.25 12.23 -16.46
C SER A 225 16.21 13.66 -17.03
N THR A 226 16.69 13.84 -18.28
CA THR A 226 16.62 15.13 -18.97
C THR A 226 15.17 15.54 -19.24
N ARG A 227 14.33 14.59 -19.68
CA ARG A 227 12.88 14.81 -19.88
C ARG A 227 12.18 15.26 -18.59
N LEU A 228 12.46 14.58 -17.48
CA LEU A 228 11.89 14.95 -16.17
C LEU A 228 12.29 16.36 -15.74
N ALA A 229 13.54 16.78 -15.97
CA ALA A 229 13.97 18.13 -15.67
C ALA A 229 13.19 19.18 -16.50
N GLY A 230 12.98 18.91 -17.80
CA GLY A 230 12.15 19.76 -18.65
C GLY A 230 10.67 19.78 -18.20
N THR A 231 10.15 18.64 -17.78
CA THR A 231 8.76 18.52 -17.28
C THR A 231 8.59 19.27 -15.95
N ALA A 232 9.58 19.21 -15.04
CA ALA A 232 9.56 19.98 -13.80
C ALA A 232 9.55 21.48 -14.06
N GLN A 233 10.37 21.96 -15.02
CA GLN A 233 10.36 23.35 -15.42
C GLN A 233 9.01 23.76 -16.02
N TRP A 234 8.41 22.90 -16.84
CA TRP A 234 7.07 23.14 -17.39
C TRP A 234 6.00 23.28 -16.31
N TYR A 235 6.04 22.46 -15.24
CA TYR A 235 5.13 22.58 -14.10
C TYR A 235 5.32 23.89 -13.34
N LEU A 236 6.59 24.31 -13.15
CA LEU A 236 6.90 25.58 -12.51
C LEU A 236 6.35 26.76 -13.34
N ASP A 237 6.59 26.77 -14.65
CA ASP A 237 6.15 27.85 -15.53
C ASP A 237 4.62 27.88 -15.67
N ARG A 238 3.96 26.72 -15.73
CA ARG A 238 2.53 26.62 -15.99
C ARG A 238 1.64 26.77 -14.77
N PHE A 239 2.08 26.24 -13.63
CA PHE A 239 1.29 26.16 -12.40
C PHE A 239 1.92 26.91 -11.22
N GLY A 240 3.16 27.39 -11.35
CA GLY A 240 3.90 28.01 -10.27
C GLY A 240 4.33 27.03 -9.17
N VAL A 241 4.41 25.73 -9.48
CA VAL A 241 4.68 24.67 -8.50
C VAL A 241 6.02 24.01 -8.79
N ASP A 242 6.95 24.08 -7.83
CA ASP A 242 8.20 23.34 -7.87
C ASP A 242 7.97 21.91 -7.36
N VAL A 243 7.94 20.95 -8.28
CA VAL A 243 7.77 19.52 -7.97
C VAL A 243 9.08 18.84 -7.56
N THR A 244 10.23 19.49 -7.74
CA THR A 244 11.55 18.88 -7.49
C THR A 244 11.87 18.74 -6.02
N SER A 245 11.30 19.61 -5.18
CA SER A 245 11.49 19.62 -3.72
C SER A 245 10.58 18.65 -2.96
N VAL A 246 9.57 18.08 -3.64
CA VAL A 246 8.51 17.28 -3.00
C VAL A 246 8.98 15.85 -2.75
N GLU A 247 8.98 15.41 -1.49
CA GLU A 247 9.18 14.02 -1.12
C GLU A 247 8.06 13.15 -1.74
N GLY A 248 8.44 12.03 -2.35
CA GLY A 248 7.48 11.16 -3.03
C GLY A 248 7.07 11.63 -4.43
N GLY A 249 7.45 12.83 -4.84
CA GLY A 249 7.10 13.37 -6.17
C GLY A 249 7.59 12.52 -7.34
N GLY A 250 8.61 11.67 -7.13
CA GLY A 250 9.13 10.72 -8.13
C GLY A 250 8.33 9.43 -8.26
N ALA A 251 7.37 9.16 -7.38
CA ALA A 251 6.57 7.95 -7.45
C ALA A 251 5.87 7.80 -8.80
N ALA A 252 5.77 6.54 -9.26
CA ALA A 252 5.22 6.19 -10.56
C ALA A 252 5.85 6.97 -11.73
N GLY A 253 7.19 7.13 -11.69
CA GLY A 253 7.92 7.83 -12.75
C GLY A 253 7.61 9.33 -12.84
N GLY A 254 7.26 9.94 -11.70
CA GLY A 254 6.93 11.34 -11.57
C GLY A 254 5.43 11.66 -11.66
N LEU A 255 4.55 10.67 -11.82
CA LEU A 255 3.10 10.90 -11.83
C LEU A 255 2.64 11.61 -10.55
N ALA A 256 3.14 11.18 -9.39
CA ALA A 256 2.81 11.82 -8.12
C ALA A 256 3.15 13.32 -8.10
N GLY A 257 4.31 13.70 -8.63
CA GLY A 257 4.71 15.11 -8.77
C GLY A 257 3.82 15.88 -9.75
N GLY A 258 3.44 15.26 -10.88
CA GLY A 258 2.52 15.86 -11.84
C GLY A 258 1.14 16.14 -11.24
N LEU A 259 0.60 15.18 -10.48
CA LEU A 259 -0.68 15.34 -9.79
C LEU A 259 -0.57 16.34 -8.61
N TYR A 260 0.58 16.38 -7.94
CA TYR A 260 0.86 17.41 -6.94
C TYR A 260 0.82 18.83 -7.54
N ALA A 261 1.36 19.03 -8.77
CA ALA A 261 1.28 20.30 -9.47
C ALA A 261 -0.16 20.74 -9.75
N LEU A 262 -1.11 19.79 -9.84
CA LEU A 262 -2.55 20.06 -9.96
C LEU A 262 -3.27 20.24 -8.60
N GLY A 263 -2.55 20.16 -7.49
CA GLY A 263 -3.07 20.37 -6.15
C GLY A 263 -3.36 19.08 -5.37
N ALA A 264 -2.93 17.92 -5.86
CA ALA A 264 -3.02 16.69 -5.10
C ALA A 264 -2.15 16.76 -3.84
N ARG A 265 -2.58 16.10 -2.79
CA ARG A 265 -1.82 15.87 -1.56
C ARG A 265 -1.19 14.48 -1.63
N LEU A 266 0.14 14.40 -1.50
CA LEU A 266 0.81 13.13 -1.33
C LEU A 266 0.62 12.67 0.12
N VAL A 267 0.13 11.46 0.29
CA VAL A 267 -0.17 10.87 1.61
C VAL A 267 0.45 9.47 1.69
N PRO A 268 0.97 9.06 2.87
CA PRO A 268 1.44 7.69 3.05
C PRO A 268 0.30 6.71 2.75
N GLY A 269 0.58 5.73 1.89
CA GLY A 269 -0.46 4.82 1.40
C GLY A 269 -1.04 3.96 2.50
N PHE A 270 -0.19 3.42 3.38
CA PHE A 270 -0.66 2.68 4.55
C PHE A 270 -1.55 3.53 5.45
N GLU A 271 -1.17 4.78 5.77
CA GLU A 271 -1.97 5.65 6.64
C GLU A 271 -3.36 5.90 6.04
N LEU A 272 -3.41 6.14 4.72
CA LEU A 272 -4.67 6.34 4.01
C LEU A 272 -5.56 5.10 4.08
N VAL A 273 -5.02 3.92 3.75
CA VAL A 273 -5.80 2.66 3.77
C VAL A 273 -6.23 2.33 5.19
N ALA A 274 -5.36 2.48 6.17
CA ALA A 274 -5.66 2.20 7.56
C ALA A 274 -6.75 3.15 8.13
N GLU A 275 -6.79 4.41 7.67
CA GLU A 275 -7.86 5.36 8.02
C GLU A 275 -9.19 4.93 7.38
N GLU A 276 -9.20 4.58 6.11
CA GLU A 276 -10.40 4.12 5.39
C GLU A 276 -10.95 2.82 6.00
N MET A 277 -10.08 1.92 6.42
CA MET A 277 -10.45 0.64 7.05
C MET A 277 -10.69 0.74 8.56
N LEU A 278 -10.66 1.94 9.15
CA LEU A 278 -10.86 2.17 10.59
C LEU A 278 -9.94 1.32 11.49
N LEU A 279 -8.71 1.07 11.05
CA LEU A 279 -7.79 0.12 11.68
C LEU A 279 -7.57 0.41 13.17
N LEU A 280 -7.47 1.67 13.59
CA LEU A 280 -7.30 2.02 15.02
C LEU A 280 -8.49 1.63 15.90
N GLU A 281 -9.69 1.63 15.33
CA GLU A 281 -10.91 1.23 16.06
C GLU A 281 -10.90 -0.28 16.31
N HIS A 282 -10.41 -1.07 15.32
CA HIS A 282 -10.22 -2.53 15.45
C HIS A 282 -9.09 -2.86 16.44
N PHE A 283 -7.97 -2.13 16.41
CA PHE A 283 -6.90 -2.28 17.41
C PHE A 283 -7.36 -2.06 18.84
N ALA A 284 -8.30 -1.16 19.06
CA ALA A 284 -8.85 -0.91 20.39
C ALA A 284 -9.70 -2.09 20.93
N GLN A 285 -10.20 -2.93 20.04
CA GLN A 285 -11.12 -4.01 20.38
C GLN A 285 -10.48 -5.41 20.36
N CYS A 286 -9.30 -5.58 19.77
CA CYS A 286 -8.63 -6.86 19.71
C CYS A 286 -7.75 -7.12 20.95
N ASP A 287 -7.41 -8.39 21.18
CA ASP A 287 -6.49 -8.85 22.22
C ASP A 287 -5.11 -9.17 21.65
N ALA A 288 -5.05 -9.62 20.40
CA ALA A 288 -3.84 -10.00 19.70
C ALA A 288 -3.93 -9.65 18.20
N VAL A 289 -2.78 -9.56 17.53
CA VAL A 289 -2.71 -9.17 16.11
C VAL A 289 -1.90 -10.20 15.33
N ILE A 290 -2.43 -10.63 14.17
CA ILE A 290 -1.67 -11.36 13.17
C ILE A 290 -1.57 -10.48 11.93
N THR A 291 -0.34 -10.17 11.52
CA THR A 291 -0.05 -9.47 10.28
C THR A 291 0.76 -10.35 9.32
N GLY A 292 0.91 -9.92 8.08
CA GLY A 292 1.69 -10.70 7.12
C GLY A 292 1.79 -10.06 5.76
N GLU A 293 2.76 -10.58 4.99
CA GLU A 293 3.04 -10.21 3.61
C GLU A 293 3.76 -11.33 2.88
N GLY A 294 3.89 -11.25 1.54
CA GLY A 294 4.58 -12.27 0.76
C GLY A 294 6.07 -12.39 1.06
N ARG A 295 6.77 -11.28 1.31
CA ARG A 295 8.20 -11.25 1.63
C ARG A 295 8.52 -10.13 2.59
N LEU A 296 9.04 -10.53 3.74
CA LEU A 296 9.52 -9.62 4.77
C LEU A 296 10.99 -9.24 4.49
N ASP A 297 11.25 -7.98 4.19
CA ASP A 297 12.58 -7.41 3.99
C ASP A 297 12.71 -6.04 4.67
N ASP A 298 13.88 -5.40 4.57
CA ASP A 298 14.13 -4.12 5.25
C ASP A 298 13.12 -3.04 4.84
N THR A 299 12.64 -3.07 3.59
CA THR A 299 11.64 -2.10 3.12
C THR A 299 10.26 -2.27 3.76
N SER A 300 9.98 -3.43 4.36
CA SER A 300 8.73 -3.71 5.08
C SER A 300 8.54 -2.80 6.30
N PHE A 301 9.61 -2.22 6.82
CA PHE A 301 9.60 -1.31 7.97
C PHE A 301 9.58 0.18 7.57
N ASP A 302 9.64 0.50 6.28
CA ASP A 302 9.64 1.86 5.77
C ASP A 302 8.21 2.39 5.48
N GLY A 303 7.31 2.28 6.48
CA GLY A 303 5.94 2.76 6.37
C GLY A 303 4.96 1.80 5.69
N LYS A 304 5.39 0.58 5.34
CA LYS A 304 4.53 -0.46 4.78
C LYS A 304 3.68 -1.16 5.84
N VAL A 305 2.79 -2.06 5.39
CA VAL A 305 1.78 -2.72 6.23
C VAL A 305 2.38 -3.40 7.44
N VAL A 306 3.31 -4.36 7.27
CA VAL A 306 3.81 -5.18 8.38
C VAL A 306 4.53 -4.35 9.43
N GLY A 307 5.47 -3.49 9.04
CA GLY A 307 6.20 -2.62 9.97
C GLY A 307 5.27 -1.67 10.73
N SER A 308 4.29 -1.10 10.03
CA SER A 308 3.31 -0.18 10.62
C SER A 308 2.36 -0.89 11.59
N VAL A 309 1.90 -2.11 11.25
CA VAL A 309 1.05 -2.93 12.14
C VAL A 309 1.82 -3.35 13.40
N ILE A 310 3.10 -3.74 13.28
CA ILE A 310 3.96 -4.02 14.45
C ILE A 310 4.08 -2.78 15.34
N ALA A 311 4.32 -1.60 14.76
CA ALA A 311 4.43 -0.35 15.51
C ALA A 311 3.13 -0.01 16.25
N LEU A 312 1.97 -0.22 15.61
CA LEU A 312 0.66 -0.04 16.23
C LEU A 312 0.43 -1.05 17.37
N ALA A 313 0.74 -2.33 17.15
CA ALA A 313 0.59 -3.37 18.15
C ALA A 313 1.41 -3.05 19.41
N ARG A 314 2.65 -2.58 19.23
CA ARG A 314 3.48 -2.08 20.35
C ARG A 314 2.84 -0.91 21.07
N THR A 315 2.36 0.08 20.33
CA THR A 315 1.74 1.28 20.92
C THR A 315 0.50 0.93 21.76
N HIS A 316 -0.23 -0.10 21.33
CA HIS A 316 -1.43 -0.60 22.03
C HIS A 316 -1.13 -1.77 22.99
N SER A 317 0.15 -2.12 23.20
CA SER A 317 0.58 -3.25 24.04
C SER A 317 -0.10 -4.58 23.68
N LYS A 318 -0.28 -4.84 22.38
CA LYS A 318 -0.88 -6.07 21.87
C LYS A 318 0.21 -7.04 21.39
N PRO A 319 0.13 -8.35 21.74
CA PRO A 319 1.00 -9.35 21.13
C PRO A 319 0.78 -9.38 19.62
N VAL A 320 1.86 -9.55 18.85
CA VAL A 320 1.82 -9.56 17.40
C VAL A 320 2.61 -10.73 16.81
N ALA A 321 1.98 -11.44 15.87
CA ALA A 321 2.65 -12.42 15.03
C ALA A 321 2.70 -11.92 13.58
N VAL A 322 3.80 -12.24 12.89
CA VAL A 322 4.01 -11.99 11.47
C VAL A 322 4.04 -13.33 10.76
N VAL A 323 3.10 -13.55 9.85
CA VAL A 323 3.10 -14.68 8.92
C VAL A 323 3.58 -14.15 7.57
N CYS A 324 4.70 -14.63 7.05
CA CYS A 324 5.21 -14.16 5.76
C CYS A 324 5.62 -15.35 4.86
N GLY A 325 5.55 -15.15 3.54
CA GLY A 325 5.94 -16.18 2.58
C GLY A 325 7.42 -16.53 2.68
N ASP A 326 8.28 -15.50 2.71
CA ASP A 326 9.73 -15.57 2.88
C ASP A 326 10.21 -14.38 3.72
N ALA A 327 11.42 -14.45 4.31
CA ALA A 327 12.00 -13.35 5.09
C ALA A 327 13.52 -13.32 4.93
N THR A 328 14.09 -12.10 4.89
CA THR A 328 15.53 -11.95 5.11
C THR A 328 15.85 -12.15 6.60
N ASN A 329 17.05 -12.62 6.92
CA ASN A 329 17.48 -12.83 8.32
C ASN A 329 17.48 -11.51 9.10
N GLU A 330 17.88 -10.42 8.44
CA GLU A 330 17.94 -9.06 9.01
C GLU A 330 16.53 -8.58 9.37
N ALA A 331 15.58 -8.70 8.45
CA ALA A 331 14.21 -8.28 8.65
C ALA A 331 13.49 -9.12 9.71
N ARG A 332 13.71 -10.45 9.73
CA ARG A 332 13.21 -11.33 10.80
C ARG A 332 13.72 -10.88 12.16
N THR A 333 15.06 -10.72 12.29
CA THR A 333 15.69 -10.27 13.54
C THR A 333 15.16 -8.89 13.95
N HIS A 334 14.90 -8.00 12.98
CA HIS A 334 14.36 -6.67 13.26
C HIS A 334 12.94 -6.78 13.82
N ALA A 335 12.05 -7.54 13.19
CA ALA A 335 10.68 -7.76 13.66
C ALA A 335 10.65 -8.38 15.08
N GLU A 336 11.50 -9.37 15.34
CA GLU A 336 11.62 -10.01 16.65
C GLU A 336 12.12 -9.05 17.75
N ARG A 337 13.07 -8.18 17.44
CA ARG A 337 13.48 -7.09 18.36
C ARG A 337 12.36 -6.10 18.65
N LEU A 338 11.44 -5.92 17.70
CA LEU A 338 10.25 -5.13 17.90
C LEU A 338 9.13 -5.88 18.68
N GLY A 339 9.36 -7.12 19.07
CA GLY A 339 8.45 -7.93 19.87
C GLY A 339 7.48 -8.79 19.04
N ALA A 340 7.66 -8.86 17.73
CA ALA A 340 6.83 -9.71 16.88
C ALA A 340 7.33 -11.15 16.88
N HIS A 341 6.41 -12.12 16.80
CA HIS A 341 6.74 -13.52 16.51
C HIS A 341 6.65 -13.76 15.01
N VAL A 342 7.76 -14.14 14.36
CA VAL A 342 7.81 -14.32 12.90
C VAL A 342 7.73 -15.79 12.53
N ILE A 343 6.78 -16.15 11.63
CA ILE A 343 6.67 -17.47 11.00
C ILE A 343 6.82 -17.28 9.49
N THR A 344 7.79 -17.96 8.91
CA THR A 344 8.05 -17.96 7.47
C THR A 344 7.49 -19.22 6.84
N LEU A 345 6.55 -19.07 5.89
CA LEU A 345 5.89 -20.23 5.27
C LEU A 345 6.89 -21.14 4.55
N ARG A 346 7.92 -20.55 3.93
CA ARG A 346 8.95 -21.30 3.23
C ARG A 346 9.74 -22.21 4.16
N ASP A 347 10.09 -21.75 5.36
CA ASP A 347 10.84 -22.54 6.34
C ASP A 347 9.99 -23.65 6.94
N GLU A 348 8.70 -23.38 7.23
CA GLU A 348 7.80 -24.33 7.89
C GLU A 348 7.22 -25.37 6.91
N PHE A 349 6.92 -24.98 5.66
CA PHE A 349 6.13 -25.79 4.73
C PHE A 349 6.83 -26.06 3.38
N GLY A 350 8.04 -25.52 3.16
CA GLY A 350 8.81 -25.74 1.93
C GLY A 350 8.06 -25.32 0.66
N GLU A 351 7.97 -26.23 -0.32
CA GLU A 351 7.31 -25.94 -1.61
C GLU A 351 5.80 -25.72 -1.50
N ALA A 352 5.16 -26.23 -0.46
CA ALA A 352 3.72 -26.00 -0.22
C ALA A 352 3.41 -24.50 -0.02
N ALA A 353 4.36 -23.71 0.46
CA ALA A 353 4.21 -22.27 0.59
C ALA A 353 3.83 -21.57 -0.74
N MET A 354 4.26 -22.11 -1.88
CA MET A 354 3.95 -21.57 -3.21
C MET A 354 2.74 -22.22 -3.86
N THR A 355 2.52 -23.53 -3.63
CA THR A 355 1.46 -24.30 -4.28
C THR A 355 0.13 -24.25 -3.52
N SER A 356 0.16 -24.04 -2.21
CA SER A 356 -1.00 -24.00 -1.34
C SER A 356 -0.88 -22.89 -0.28
N PRO A 357 -0.63 -21.63 -0.67
CA PRO A 357 -0.28 -20.55 0.24
C PRO A 357 -1.34 -20.30 1.31
N LYS A 358 -2.63 -20.36 0.96
CA LYS A 358 -3.74 -20.12 1.92
C LYS A 358 -3.78 -21.17 3.03
N GLN A 359 -3.55 -22.44 2.68
CA GLN A 359 -3.48 -23.51 3.69
C GLN A 359 -2.26 -23.32 4.61
N CYS A 360 -1.10 -22.95 4.05
CA CYS A 360 0.10 -22.69 4.84
C CYS A 360 -0.07 -21.46 5.76
N VAL A 361 -0.74 -20.40 5.30
CA VAL A 361 -1.09 -19.24 6.14
C VAL A 361 -1.97 -19.67 7.31
N ARG A 362 -3.02 -20.45 7.05
CA ARG A 362 -3.90 -20.98 8.08
C ARG A 362 -3.12 -21.78 9.13
N ASP A 363 -2.27 -22.69 8.69
CA ASP A 363 -1.50 -23.55 9.60
C ASP A 363 -0.45 -22.75 10.39
N ALA A 364 0.20 -21.75 9.79
CA ALA A 364 1.09 -20.81 10.47
C ALA A 364 0.35 -19.95 11.53
N ALA A 365 -0.88 -19.53 11.22
CA ALA A 365 -1.71 -18.82 12.19
C ALA A 365 -2.05 -19.71 13.38
N LEU A 366 -2.38 -21.01 13.17
CA LEU A 366 -2.59 -21.97 14.25
C LEU A 366 -1.35 -22.16 15.14
N ILE A 367 -0.15 -22.17 14.57
CA ILE A 367 1.12 -22.21 15.33
C ILE A 367 1.23 -20.96 16.24
N SER A 368 0.93 -19.77 15.69
CA SER A 368 0.97 -18.51 16.44
C SER A 368 -0.02 -18.50 17.61
N LEU A 369 -1.26 -18.95 17.38
CA LEU A 369 -2.32 -19.00 18.39
C LEU A 369 -1.96 -19.94 19.55
N ARG A 370 -1.44 -21.12 19.26
CA ARG A 370 -0.99 -22.08 20.29
C ARG A 370 0.09 -21.50 21.20
N ARG A 371 0.98 -20.68 20.67
CA ARG A 371 2.03 -20.03 21.44
C ARG A 371 1.48 -18.96 22.40
N TRP A 372 0.37 -18.33 22.08
CA TRP A 372 -0.27 -17.35 22.96
C TRP A 372 -1.14 -18.02 24.05
N SER A 373 -1.52 -19.28 23.84
CA SER A 373 -2.33 -20.07 24.78
C SER A 373 -1.48 -20.88 25.77
N SER A 374 -0.15 -20.93 25.58
CA SER A 374 0.86 -21.58 26.44
C SER A 374 1.58 -20.56 27.34
#